data_f3a032a8ccd9a210ba694ec6071352f0
#
_entry.id   f3a032a8ccd9a210ba694ec6071352f0
#
_cell.length_a   1.000
_cell.length_b   1.000
_cell.length_c   1.000
_cell.angle_alpha   90.00
_cell.angle_beta   90.00
_cell.angle_gamma   90.00
#
_symmetry.space_group_name_H-M   'P 1'
#
loop_
_entity.id
_entity.type
_entity.pdbx_description
1 polymer ?
#
loop_
_entity_poly.entity_id
_entity_poly.type
_entity_poly.pdbx_seq_one_letter_code
_entity_poly.pdbx_strand_id
1 'polypeptide(L)'
;SADHLEYIEEDGVKAMAESGTVANLLPGAFYFLRETKLPPLDLFRKHDVPVALATDCNPGSSPAESLLLMMNLGCNLFCMTPEEALAGVTRNAAKALGLDDRGVLETGKRADLVIWDVEHPAELSYRFGVNPCNTVVQSGKIVRQIS
;
A
#
# COMPACT_ATOMS: atom_id res chain seq x y z
N SER A 1 10.04 8.62 1.95
CA SER A 1 9.19 8.30 0.79
C SER A 1 9.04 9.51 -0.12
N ALA A 2 8.64 9.26 -1.35
CA ALA A 2 8.20 10.26 -2.30
C ALA A 2 6.81 9.87 -2.82
N ASP A 3 5.92 10.84 -2.93
CA ASP A 3 4.51 10.61 -3.16
C ASP A 3 4.08 10.92 -4.59
N HIS A 4 2.96 10.32 -5.07
CA HIS A 4 2.39 10.41 -6.41
C HIS A 4 3.27 9.77 -7.49
N LEU A 5 4.24 10.49 -8.05
CA LEU A 5 5.27 10.00 -8.97
C LEU A 5 4.80 9.69 -10.41
N GLU A 6 3.63 10.17 -10.83
CA GLU A 6 3.11 9.98 -12.18
C GLU A 6 4.04 10.58 -13.26
N TYR A 7 4.82 11.59 -12.87
CA TYR A 7 5.70 12.35 -13.78
C TYR A 7 7.19 12.10 -13.56
N ILE A 8 7.55 11.13 -12.71
CA ILE A 8 8.95 10.78 -12.49
C ILE A 8 9.53 10.09 -13.73
N GLU A 9 10.78 10.41 -14.05
CA GLU A 9 11.54 9.78 -15.13
C GLU A 9 12.55 8.76 -14.56
N GLU A 10 13.17 7.96 -15.44
CA GLU A 10 14.06 6.86 -15.04
C GLU A 10 15.22 7.32 -14.16
N ASP A 11 15.79 8.51 -14.40
CA ASP A 11 16.89 9.02 -13.56
C ASP A 11 16.44 9.34 -12.14
N GLY A 12 15.21 9.84 -11.96
CA GLY A 12 14.59 10.00 -10.65
C GLY A 12 14.37 8.66 -9.95
N VAL A 13 13.93 7.63 -10.69
CA VAL A 13 13.74 6.27 -10.14
C VAL A 13 15.08 5.66 -9.71
N LYS A 14 16.15 5.83 -10.47
CA LYS A 14 17.51 5.40 -10.08
C LYS A 14 17.97 6.09 -8.80
N ALA A 15 17.77 7.42 -8.69
CA ALA A 15 18.12 8.16 -7.47
C ALA A 15 17.30 7.67 -6.25
N MET A 16 16.02 7.28 -6.44
CA MET A 16 15.23 6.66 -5.38
C MET A 16 15.80 5.31 -4.95
N ALA A 17 16.22 4.46 -5.91
CA ALA A 17 16.84 3.18 -5.63
C ALA A 17 18.14 3.35 -4.82
N GLU A 18 19.02 4.25 -5.25
CA GLU A 18 20.30 4.54 -4.60
C GLU A 18 20.13 5.09 -3.17
N SER A 19 19.12 5.93 -2.95
CA SER A 19 18.82 6.52 -1.63
C SER A 19 17.98 5.61 -0.72
N GLY A 20 17.44 4.50 -1.24
CA GLY A 20 16.49 3.64 -0.52
C GLY A 20 15.13 4.29 -0.29
N THR A 21 14.79 5.34 -1.05
CA THR A 21 13.50 6.03 -0.98
C THR A 21 12.37 5.12 -1.47
N VAL A 22 11.29 5.06 -0.72
CA VAL A 22 10.07 4.31 -1.08
C VAL A 22 9.18 5.14 -1.99
N ALA A 23 8.72 4.57 -3.09
CA ALA A 23 7.69 5.16 -3.95
C ALA A 23 6.33 4.97 -3.27
N ASN A 24 5.65 6.06 -2.91
CA ASN A 24 4.33 5.99 -2.29
C ASN A 24 3.26 6.38 -3.33
N LEU A 25 2.53 5.40 -3.84
CA LEU A 25 1.50 5.62 -4.85
C LEU A 25 0.14 5.86 -4.19
N LEU A 26 -0.63 6.76 -4.78
CA LEU A 26 -1.87 7.31 -4.24
C LEU A 26 -3.05 7.08 -5.20
N PRO A 27 -3.50 5.83 -5.36
CA PRO A 27 -4.50 5.49 -6.38
C PRO A 27 -5.86 6.14 -6.14
N GLY A 28 -6.18 6.51 -4.90
CA GLY A 28 -7.39 7.27 -4.58
C GLY A 28 -7.37 8.68 -5.16
N ALA A 29 -6.26 9.39 -5.02
CA ALA A 29 -6.08 10.72 -5.60
C ALA A 29 -6.05 10.65 -7.13
N PHE A 30 -5.32 9.69 -7.69
CA PHE A 30 -5.28 9.42 -9.14
C PHE A 30 -6.70 9.26 -9.72
N TYR A 31 -7.52 8.42 -9.11
CA TYR A 31 -8.91 8.18 -9.51
C TYR A 31 -9.77 9.44 -9.37
N PHE A 32 -9.73 10.10 -8.21
CA PHE A 32 -10.61 11.22 -7.89
C PHE A 32 -10.32 12.46 -8.76
N LEU A 33 -9.05 12.73 -9.02
CA LEU A 33 -8.61 13.84 -9.88
C LEU A 33 -8.69 13.53 -11.38
N ARG A 34 -9.07 12.29 -11.75
CA ARG A 34 -9.09 11.82 -13.14
C ARG A 34 -7.73 11.95 -13.82
N GLU A 35 -6.65 11.67 -13.07
CA GLU A 35 -5.31 11.65 -13.65
C GLU A 35 -5.22 10.56 -14.71
N THR A 36 -4.44 10.81 -15.74
CA THR A 36 -4.31 9.91 -16.90
C THR A 36 -2.91 9.38 -17.09
N LYS A 37 -1.89 10.06 -16.55
CA LYS A 37 -0.52 9.59 -16.62
C LYS A 37 -0.23 8.64 -15.47
N LEU A 38 0.00 7.38 -15.81
CA LEU A 38 0.30 6.33 -14.84
C LEU A 38 1.70 6.51 -14.22
N PRO A 39 1.87 6.21 -12.93
CA PRO A 39 3.19 6.08 -12.35
C PRO A 39 3.96 4.93 -13.03
N PRO A 40 5.27 5.07 -13.25
CA PRO A 40 6.05 4.11 -14.03
C PRO A 40 6.40 2.86 -13.21
N LEU A 41 5.41 2.02 -12.90
CA LEU A 41 5.56 0.84 -12.04
C LEU A 41 6.66 -0.12 -12.55
N ASP A 42 6.79 -0.27 -13.89
CA ASP A 42 7.82 -1.13 -14.47
C ASP A 42 9.25 -0.60 -14.22
N LEU A 43 9.42 0.72 -14.13
CA LEU A 43 10.72 1.29 -13.74
C LEU A 43 11.00 1.05 -12.26
N PHE A 44 10.00 1.14 -11.38
CA PHE A 44 10.17 0.79 -9.96
C PHE A 44 10.56 -0.68 -9.80
N ARG A 45 9.92 -1.58 -10.53
CA ARG A 45 10.29 -3.01 -10.56
C ARG A 45 11.71 -3.22 -11.09
N LYS A 46 12.05 -2.60 -12.22
CA LYS A 46 13.36 -2.72 -12.88
C LYS A 46 14.53 -2.29 -11.96
N HIS A 47 14.31 -1.28 -11.13
CA HIS A 47 15.31 -0.71 -10.25
C HIS A 47 15.15 -1.11 -8.77
N ASP A 48 14.30 -2.12 -8.47
CA ASP A 48 14.04 -2.62 -7.12
C ASP A 48 13.60 -1.52 -6.12
N VAL A 49 12.92 -0.48 -6.60
CA VAL A 49 12.35 0.55 -5.72
C VAL A 49 11.10 -0.01 -5.04
N PRO A 50 11.08 -0.06 -3.70
CA PRO A 50 9.89 -0.55 -2.99
C PRO A 50 8.72 0.43 -3.18
N VAL A 51 7.53 -0.14 -3.47
CA VAL A 51 6.30 0.62 -3.70
C VAL A 51 5.37 0.45 -2.50
N ALA A 52 4.97 1.56 -1.89
CA ALA A 52 3.92 1.65 -0.90
C ALA A 52 2.61 2.15 -1.52
N LEU A 53 1.49 1.86 -0.87
CA LEU A 53 0.18 2.40 -1.19
C LEU A 53 -0.37 3.15 0.02
N ALA A 54 -0.93 4.34 -0.21
CA ALA A 54 -1.60 5.11 0.82
C ALA A 54 -2.91 5.74 0.31
N THR A 55 -3.76 6.14 1.24
CA THR A 55 -5.04 6.77 0.91
C THR A 55 -4.90 8.22 0.50
N ASP A 56 -3.88 8.91 1.00
CA ASP A 56 -3.80 10.38 0.91
C ASP A 56 -5.11 11.04 1.37
N CYS A 57 -5.70 10.51 2.44
CA CYS A 57 -7.05 10.91 2.87
C CYS A 57 -7.12 12.40 3.17
N ASN A 58 -7.77 13.12 2.27
CA ASN A 58 -8.00 14.56 2.41
C ASN A 58 -9.28 14.97 1.65
N PRO A 59 -9.92 16.09 2.03
CA PRO A 59 -11.19 16.50 1.42
C PRO A 59 -11.04 17.02 -0.02
N GLY A 60 -9.84 17.38 -0.46
CA GLY A 60 -9.60 18.02 -1.76
C GLY A 60 -9.40 17.03 -2.92
N SER A 61 -8.59 16.02 -2.72
CA SER A 61 -8.12 15.15 -3.80
C SER A 61 -8.32 13.65 -3.55
N SER A 62 -8.58 13.23 -2.29
CA SER A 62 -8.75 11.81 -1.98
C SER A 62 -9.64 11.60 -0.75
N PRO A 63 -10.97 11.76 -0.86
CA PRO A 63 -11.88 11.56 0.26
C PRO A 63 -12.11 10.05 0.52
N ALA A 64 -11.04 9.29 0.67
CA ALA A 64 -11.05 7.83 0.81
C ALA A 64 -10.23 7.40 2.04
N GLU A 65 -10.83 6.53 2.89
CA GLU A 65 -10.22 6.07 4.13
C GLU A 65 -9.77 4.60 4.08
N SER A 66 -10.18 3.86 3.05
CA SER A 66 -10.00 2.41 2.98
C SER A 66 -8.70 2.01 2.27
N LEU A 67 -7.76 1.41 3.00
CA LEU A 67 -6.56 0.79 2.40
C LEU A 67 -6.91 -0.43 1.52
N LEU A 68 -8.00 -1.16 1.81
CA LEU A 68 -8.47 -2.24 0.95
C LEU A 68 -8.89 -1.70 -0.42
N LEU A 69 -9.56 -0.53 -0.44
CA LEU A 69 -9.87 0.15 -1.69
C LEU A 69 -8.60 0.59 -2.43
N MET A 70 -7.58 1.07 -1.72
CA MET A 70 -6.30 1.44 -2.34
C MET A 70 -5.60 0.23 -2.95
N MET A 71 -5.63 -0.93 -2.30
CA MET A 71 -5.11 -2.18 -2.88
C MET A 71 -5.86 -2.56 -4.17
N ASN A 72 -7.19 -2.48 -4.18
CA ASN A 72 -8.00 -2.75 -5.37
C ASN A 72 -7.66 -1.77 -6.50
N LEU A 73 -7.64 -0.47 -6.23
CA LEU A 73 -7.30 0.54 -7.22
C LEU A 73 -5.86 0.41 -7.72
N GLY A 74 -4.90 0.07 -6.85
CA GLY A 74 -3.51 -0.20 -7.23
C GLY A 74 -3.40 -1.36 -8.23
N CYS A 75 -4.15 -2.43 -8.00
CA CYS A 75 -4.20 -3.57 -8.95
C CYS A 75 -4.88 -3.18 -10.27
N ASN A 76 -6.02 -2.49 -10.23
CA ASN A 76 -6.81 -2.21 -11.43
C ASN A 76 -6.29 -1.02 -12.26
N LEU A 77 -5.80 0.04 -11.62
CA LEU A 77 -5.32 1.24 -12.31
C LEU A 77 -3.82 1.18 -12.63
N PHE A 78 -3.01 0.69 -11.69
CA PHE A 78 -1.56 0.69 -11.82
C PHE A 78 -0.97 -0.66 -12.21
N CYS A 79 -1.81 -1.70 -12.43
CA CYS A 79 -1.38 -3.05 -12.80
C CYS A 79 -0.42 -3.69 -11.77
N MET A 80 -0.62 -3.40 -10.48
CA MET A 80 0.06 -4.10 -9.40
C MET A 80 -0.48 -5.53 -9.26
N THR A 81 0.38 -6.45 -8.86
CA THR A 81 -0.12 -7.76 -8.42
C THR A 81 -0.73 -7.66 -7.02
N PRO A 82 -1.62 -8.58 -6.61
CA PRO A 82 -2.16 -8.61 -5.24
C PRO A 82 -1.07 -8.65 -4.16
N GLU A 83 0.03 -9.35 -4.44
CA GLU A 83 1.19 -9.46 -3.55
C GLU A 83 1.93 -8.13 -3.41
N GLU A 84 2.10 -7.39 -4.51
CA GLU A 84 2.68 -6.04 -4.50
C GLU A 84 1.78 -5.08 -3.73
N ALA A 85 0.47 -5.14 -3.95
CA ALA A 85 -0.49 -4.30 -3.24
C ALA A 85 -0.50 -4.58 -1.73
N LEU A 86 -0.48 -5.87 -1.34
CA LEU A 86 -0.39 -6.26 0.07
C LEU A 86 0.94 -5.81 0.69
N ALA A 87 2.05 -6.01 -0.01
CA ALA A 87 3.35 -5.49 0.43
C ALA A 87 3.34 -3.97 0.56
N GLY A 88 2.63 -3.29 -0.35
CA GLY A 88 2.48 -1.84 -0.39
C GLY A 88 1.82 -1.25 0.84
N VAL A 89 0.83 -1.95 1.42
CA VAL A 89 0.13 -1.49 2.64
C VAL A 89 0.71 -2.09 3.93
N THR A 90 1.76 -2.90 3.85
CA THR A 90 2.39 -3.56 5.00
C THR A 90 3.88 -3.21 5.12
N ARG A 91 4.77 -4.09 4.65
CA ARG A 91 6.23 -3.92 4.84
C ARG A 91 6.79 -2.67 4.14
N ASN A 92 6.28 -2.34 2.94
CA ASN A 92 6.76 -1.17 2.21
C ASN A 92 6.22 0.13 2.82
N ALA A 93 4.96 0.12 3.32
CA ALA A 93 4.41 1.24 4.08
C ALA A 93 5.18 1.48 5.39
N ALA A 94 5.51 0.41 6.13
CA ALA A 94 6.35 0.52 7.33
C ALA A 94 7.72 1.14 6.99
N LYS A 95 8.37 0.68 5.92
CA LYS A 95 9.63 1.24 5.43
C LYS A 95 9.49 2.71 5.04
N ALA A 96 8.39 3.09 4.36
CA ALA A 96 8.13 4.48 3.97
C ALA A 96 8.03 5.43 5.18
N LEU A 97 7.53 4.91 6.31
CA LEU A 97 7.39 5.62 7.58
C LEU A 97 8.64 5.53 8.48
N GLY A 98 9.69 4.83 8.05
CA GLY A 98 10.89 4.60 8.86
C GLY A 98 10.65 3.68 10.08
N LEU A 99 9.66 2.79 10.00
CA LEU A 99 9.30 1.84 11.06
C LEU A 99 9.90 0.47 10.71
N ASP A 100 10.83 0.01 11.51
CA ASP A 100 11.55 -1.26 11.32
C ASP A 100 11.04 -2.39 12.22
N ASP A 101 10.16 -2.07 13.17
CA ASP A 101 9.62 -3.00 14.16
C ASP A 101 8.31 -3.67 13.75
N ARG A 102 7.74 -3.35 12.59
CA ARG A 102 6.42 -3.82 12.13
C ARG A 102 6.33 -3.95 10.60
N GLY A 103 5.15 -4.31 10.09
CA GLY A 103 4.89 -4.51 8.66
C GLY A 103 5.13 -5.93 8.16
N VAL A 104 5.69 -6.79 9.01
CA VAL A 104 5.92 -8.23 8.75
C VAL A 104 5.61 -9.06 9.99
N LEU A 105 5.23 -10.33 9.78
CA LEU A 105 5.05 -11.32 10.85
C LEU A 105 6.38 -12.07 11.04
N GLU A 106 7.20 -11.61 11.97
CA GLU A 106 8.53 -12.14 12.22
C GLU A 106 8.85 -12.08 13.71
N THR A 107 9.64 -13.03 14.20
CA THR A 107 10.08 -13.07 15.61
C THR A 107 10.85 -11.78 15.96
N GLY A 108 10.50 -11.18 17.08
CA GLY A 108 11.11 -9.92 17.55
C GLY A 108 10.44 -8.65 17.02
N LYS A 109 9.52 -8.77 16.07
CA LYS A 109 8.73 -7.63 15.60
C LYS A 109 7.50 -7.42 16.49
N ARG A 110 6.94 -6.22 16.41
CA ARG A 110 5.72 -5.86 17.13
C ARG A 110 4.55 -6.70 16.61
N ALA A 111 3.79 -7.29 17.51
CA ALA A 111 2.63 -8.09 17.17
C ALA A 111 1.41 -7.19 16.83
N ASP A 112 1.50 -6.53 15.68
CA ASP A 112 0.42 -5.79 15.03
C ASP A 112 -0.04 -6.61 13.83
N LEU A 113 -1.24 -7.19 13.88
CA LEU A 113 -1.75 -8.06 12.82
C LEU A 113 -3.28 -7.96 12.70
N VAL A 114 -3.77 -8.34 11.54
CA VAL A 114 -5.20 -8.44 11.25
C VAL A 114 -5.52 -9.85 10.79
N ILE A 115 -6.57 -10.44 11.35
CA ILE A 115 -7.15 -11.70 10.89
C ILE A 115 -8.32 -11.35 9.98
N TRP A 116 -8.31 -11.90 8.78
CA TRP A 116 -9.28 -11.64 7.73
C TRP A 116 -10.15 -12.87 7.48
N ASP A 117 -11.43 -12.65 7.22
CA ASP A 117 -12.39 -13.67 6.79
C ASP A 117 -12.32 -13.82 5.25
N VAL A 118 -11.25 -14.43 4.78
CA VAL A 118 -10.96 -14.70 3.36
C VAL A 118 -10.27 -16.07 3.21
N GLU A 119 -10.48 -16.73 2.08
CA GLU A 119 -9.80 -17.97 1.76
C GLU A 119 -8.40 -17.77 1.16
N HIS A 120 -8.21 -16.65 0.45
CA HIS A 120 -6.93 -16.33 -0.19
C HIS A 120 -6.59 -14.84 -0.03
N PRO A 121 -5.32 -14.46 0.24
CA PRO A 121 -4.92 -13.06 0.44
C PRO A 121 -5.28 -12.13 -0.73
N ALA A 122 -5.29 -12.62 -1.97
CA ALA A 122 -5.67 -11.85 -3.14
C ALA A 122 -7.09 -11.29 -3.09
N GLU A 123 -8.00 -11.90 -2.30
CA GLU A 123 -9.36 -11.39 -2.13
C GLU A 123 -9.40 -9.99 -1.50
N LEU A 124 -8.38 -9.62 -0.72
CA LEU A 124 -8.25 -8.29 -0.13
C LEU A 124 -8.10 -7.18 -1.19
N SER A 125 -7.49 -7.52 -2.34
CA SER A 125 -7.37 -6.62 -3.49
C SER A 125 -8.50 -6.79 -4.50
N TYR A 126 -9.14 -7.96 -4.56
CA TYR A 126 -10.17 -8.27 -5.54
C TYR A 126 -11.51 -7.62 -5.19
N ARG A 127 -11.95 -7.76 -3.95
CA ARG A 127 -13.24 -7.22 -3.49
C ARG A 127 -13.11 -5.74 -3.14
N PHE A 128 -14.02 -4.92 -3.63
CA PHE A 128 -14.12 -3.51 -3.25
C PHE A 128 -15.48 -3.22 -2.60
N GLY A 129 -15.50 -2.27 -1.65
CA GLY A 129 -16.72 -1.89 -0.94
C GLY A 129 -17.12 -2.82 0.21
N VAL A 130 -16.30 -3.85 0.50
CA VAL A 130 -16.48 -4.74 1.66
C VAL A 130 -15.26 -4.68 2.57
N ASN A 131 -15.45 -5.02 3.84
CA ASN A 131 -14.36 -5.13 4.81
C ASN A 131 -14.44 -6.48 5.53
N PRO A 132 -13.65 -7.48 5.10
CA PRO A 132 -13.63 -8.80 5.70
C PRO A 132 -12.75 -8.89 6.96
N CYS A 133 -12.45 -7.77 7.62
CA CYS A 133 -11.67 -7.75 8.86
C CYS A 133 -12.45 -8.47 9.97
N ASN A 134 -11.92 -9.58 10.48
CA ASN A 134 -12.47 -10.31 11.61
C ASN A 134 -11.89 -9.82 12.94
N THR A 135 -10.56 -9.85 13.08
CA THR A 135 -9.90 -9.50 14.35
C THR A 135 -8.70 -8.59 14.11
N VAL A 136 -8.56 -7.58 14.95
CA VAL A 136 -7.38 -6.69 14.98
C VAL A 136 -6.62 -6.90 16.27
N VAL A 137 -5.32 -7.19 16.14
CA VAL A 137 -4.37 -7.29 17.25
C VAL A 137 -3.38 -6.13 17.16
N GLN A 138 -3.21 -5.40 18.25
CA GLN A 138 -2.26 -4.30 18.38
C GLN A 138 -1.35 -4.54 19.58
N SER A 139 -0.05 -4.58 19.35
CA SER A 139 0.95 -4.87 20.39
C SER A 139 0.63 -6.15 21.18
N GLY A 140 0.18 -7.20 20.47
CA GLY A 140 -0.18 -8.49 21.06
C GLY A 140 -1.53 -8.53 21.79
N LYS A 141 -2.34 -7.47 21.74
CA LYS A 141 -3.66 -7.42 22.37
C LYS A 141 -4.75 -7.30 21.32
N ILE A 142 -5.82 -8.06 21.48
CA ILE A 142 -7.02 -7.92 20.64
C ILE A 142 -7.67 -6.58 20.99
N VAL A 143 -7.79 -5.69 20.00
CA VAL A 143 -8.40 -4.36 20.13
C VAL A 143 -9.75 -4.27 19.40
N ARG A 144 -10.02 -5.20 18.48
CA ARG A 144 -11.31 -5.34 17.80
C ARG A 144 -11.52 -6.80 17.41
N GLN A 145 -12.74 -7.27 17.59
CA GLN A 145 -13.20 -8.57 17.11
C GLN A 145 -14.67 -8.45 16.69
N ILE A 146 -14.98 -8.99 15.51
CA ILE A 146 -16.35 -9.09 15.00
C ILE A 146 -16.88 -10.45 15.45
N SER A 147 -17.96 -10.42 16.21
CA SER A 147 -18.69 -11.62 16.68
C SER A 147 -19.68 -12.12 15.61
#